data_422ccebc8123f704b9fec21bc1bbf306
#
_entry.id   422ccebc8123f704b9fec21bc1bbf306
#
_cell.length_a   1.000
_cell.length_b   1.000
_cell.length_c   1.000
_cell.angle_alpha   90.00
_cell.angle_beta   90.00
_cell.angle_gamma   90.00
#
_symmetry.space_group_name_H-M   'P 1'
#
loop_
_entity.id
_entity.type
_entity.pdbx_description
1 polymer ?
#
loop_
_entity_poly.entity_id
_entity_poly.type
_entity_poly.pdbx_seq_one_letter_code
_entity_poly.pdbx_strand_id
1 'polypeptide(L)'
;VGSEMCIRDRDFKDMQDSLRYTLTVNSPESKDNDFTWKDFQSRNNNELVAILGNYINRVFILTEKYFNNVVPQYEKIDSNQIIKIYDYVSLISSSLDKFKFRDAVNHLIDLARTGNKYLADKEPWKLYKENNIKEVEQILYISLETCALISILSEPFIPNSAKKIRDILDINLVNWTMLKSATKIIQPGHKIKKSNLIFRKIEDDEIENQLRKLNSNIKG
;
A
#
# COMPACT_ATOMS: atom_id res chain seq x y z
N VAL A 1 22.95 14.91 -15.92
CA VAL A 1 23.05 14.85 -14.45
C VAL A 1 22.20 15.94 -13.78
N GLY A 2 21.94 17.08 -14.42
CA GLY A 2 21.11 18.16 -13.85
C GLY A 2 19.59 17.97 -13.98
N SER A 3 19.10 17.18 -14.93
CA SER A 3 17.66 17.02 -15.19
C SER A 3 16.93 16.11 -14.20
N GLU A 4 17.57 15.08 -13.70
CA GLU A 4 16.94 14.10 -12.78
C GLU A 4 16.68 14.69 -11.38
N MET A 5 17.56 15.57 -10.88
CA MET A 5 17.33 16.25 -9.59
C MET A 5 16.17 17.25 -9.67
N CYS A 6 15.95 17.89 -10.82
CA CYS A 6 14.85 18.85 -10.99
C CYS A 6 13.47 18.18 -10.99
N ILE A 7 13.35 16.99 -11.54
CA ILE A 7 12.11 16.22 -11.56
C ILE A 7 11.67 15.86 -10.13
N ARG A 8 12.64 15.45 -9.30
CA ARG A 8 12.38 14.98 -7.95
C ARG A 8 11.95 16.10 -6.99
N ASP A 9 12.54 17.27 -7.10
CA ASP A 9 12.44 18.30 -6.07
C ASP A 9 11.44 19.42 -6.40
N ARG A 10 11.12 19.64 -7.66
CA ARG A 10 10.24 20.74 -8.10
C ARG A 10 8.90 20.30 -8.65
N ASP A 11 8.89 19.26 -9.50
CA ASP A 11 7.72 18.95 -10.30
C ASP A 11 6.79 17.92 -9.64
N PHE A 12 7.36 16.96 -8.90
CA PHE A 12 6.62 15.91 -8.18
C PHE A 12 7.05 15.85 -6.72
N LYS A 13 6.95 17.00 -6.05
CA LYS A 13 7.19 17.08 -4.61
C LYS A 13 6.31 16.05 -3.89
N ASP A 14 6.93 15.30 -2.99
CA ASP A 14 6.28 14.24 -2.20
C ASP A 14 5.80 13.00 -3.00
N MET A 15 6.26 12.83 -4.25
CA MET A 15 5.94 11.66 -5.08
C MET A 15 7.14 10.75 -5.37
N GLN A 16 8.18 10.83 -4.55
CA GLN A 16 9.38 10.00 -4.68
C GLN A 16 9.04 8.51 -4.66
N ASP A 17 8.08 8.11 -3.82
CA ASP A 17 7.64 6.73 -3.73
C ASP A 17 6.92 6.25 -4.99
N SER A 18 6.11 7.11 -5.62
CA SER A 18 5.46 6.78 -6.88
C SER A 18 6.47 6.58 -8.00
N LEU A 19 7.54 7.39 -8.02
CA LEU A 19 8.64 7.21 -8.98
C LEU A 19 9.42 5.91 -8.70
N ARG A 20 9.79 5.66 -7.44
CA ARG A 20 10.46 4.41 -7.04
C ARG A 20 9.63 3.19 -7.42
N TYR A 21 8.34 3.22 -7.14
CA TYR A 21 7.39 2.18 -7.50
C TYR A 21 7.41 1.90 -9.00
N THR A 22 7.23 2.95 -9.82
CA THR A 22 7.21 2.84 -11.28
C THR A 22 8.52 2.27 -11.82
N LEU A 23 9.66 2.75 -11.34
CA LEU A 23 10.99 2.25 -11.74
C LEU A 23 11.18 0.79 -11.32
N THR A 24 10.67 0.38 -10.16
CA THR A 24 10.76 -1.00 -9.70
C THR A 24 9.89 -1.93 -10.55
N VAL A 25 8.65 -1.54 -10.84
CA VAL A 25 7.75 -2.33 -11.72
C VAL A 25 8.33 -2.45 -13.13
N ASN A 26 9.05 -1.42 -13.60
CA ASN A 26 9.67 -1.36 -14.91
C ASN A 26 11.13 -1.84 -14.90
N SER A 27 11.60 -2.48 -13.83
CA SER A 27 12.98 -3.00 -13.77
C SER A 27 13.30 -3.88 -14.98
N PRO A 28 14.46 -3.67 -15.64
CA PRO A 28 14.86 -4.41 -16.83
C PRO A 28 15.39 -5.81 -16.48
N GLU A 29 14.53 -6.67 -15.89
CA GLU A 29 14.91 -8.03 -15.46
C GLU A 29 15.10 -8.99 -16.64
N SER A 30 14.38 -8.79 -17.74
CA SER A 30 14.42 -9.67 -18.93
C SER A 30 14.39 -8.94 -20.26
N LYS A 31 14.02 -7.68 -20.28
CA LYS A 31 13.93 -6.82 -21.49
C LYS A 31 14.17 -5.37 -21.07
N ASP A 32 14.74 -4.59 -21.99
CA ASP A 32 14.82 -3.14 -21.81
C ASP A 32 13.42 -2.54 -21.66
N ASN A 33 13.28 -1.61 -20.75
CA ASN A 33 12.03 -0.93 -20.47
C ASN A 33 12.29 0.58 -20.44
N ASP A 34 11.48 1.32 -21.20
CA ASP A 34 11.56 2.77 -21.24
C ASP A 34 10.61 3.37 -20.18
N PHE A 35 11.10 4.40 -19.49
CA PHE A 35 10.27 5.23 -18.64
C PHE A 35 9.44 6.19 -19.50
N THR A 36 8.13 6.19 -19.30
CA THR A 36 7.24 7.19 -19.88
C THR A 36 6.41 7.88 -18.80
N TRP A 37 6.14 9.19 -18.96
CA TRP A 37 5.28 9.94 -18.04
C TRP A 37 3.87 9.37 -17.96
N LYS A 38 3.37 8.83 -19.06
CA LYS A 38 2.05 8.21 -19.12
C LYS A 38 1.98 6.90 -18.32
N ASP A 39 3.04 6.09 -18.40
CA ASP A 39 3.12 4.88 -17.58
C ASP A 39 3.27 5.23 -16.09
N PHE A 40 4.08 6.22 -15.75
CA PHE A 40 4.20 6.74 -14.39
C PHE A 40 2.85 7.17 -13.80
N GLN A 41 2.07 7.97 -14.53
CA GLN A 41 0.72 8.37 -14.14
C GLN A 41 -0.20 7.16 -13.97
N SER A 42 -0.19 6.25 -14.95
CA SER A 42 -1.02 5.05 -14.96
C SER A 42 -0.72 4.15 -13.75
N ARG A 43 0.56 3.89 -13.47
CA ARG A 43 0.98 3.10 -12.31
C ARG A 43 0.57 3.74 -11.00
N ASN A 44 0.83 5.04 -10.84
CA ASN A 44 0.40 5.75 -9.65
C ASN A 44 -1.12 5.69 -9.46
N ASN A 45 -1.89 6.06 -10.49
CA ASN A 45 -3.34 6.23 -10.35
C ASN A 45 -4.08 4.91 -10.23
N ASN A 46 -3.69 3.88 -11.01
CA ASN A 46 -4.41 2.61 -11.05
C ASN A 46 -3.93 1.59 -10.02
N GLU A 47 -2.68 1.66 -9.57
CA GLU A 47 -2.13 0.68 -8.63
C GLU A 47 -1.94 1.28 -7.23
N LEU A 48 -1.18 2.36 -7.07
CA LEU A 48 -0.95 2.97 -5.76
C LEU A 48 -2.20 3.65 -5.20
N VAL A 49 -2.91 4.44 -5.99
CA VAL A 49 -4.12 5.15 -5.53
C VAL A 49 -5.32 4.21 -5.49
N ALA A 50 -5.66 3.57 -6.62
CA ALA A 50 -6.92 2.85 -6.75
C ALA A 50 -6.93 1.47 -6.07
N ILE A 51 -5.78 0.83 -5.86
CA ILE A 51 -5.70 -0.47 -5.21
C ILE A 51 -5.17 -0.33 -3.78
N LEU A 52 -3.91 0.07 -3.64
CA LEU A 52 -3.22 0.10 -2.35
C LEU A 52 -3.79 1.17 -1.42
N GLY A 53 -3.85 2.41 -1.89
CA GLY A 53 -4.35 3.55 -1.13
C GLY A 53 -5.83 3.44 -0.80
N ASN A 54 -6.64 2.97 -1.78
CA ASN A 54 -8.07 2.74 -1.56
C ASN A 54 -8.32 1.70 -0.46
N TYR A 55 -7.58 0.59 -0.46
CA TYR A 55 -7.69 -0.43 0.58
C TYR A 55 -7.41 0.15 1.97
N ILE A 56 -6.24 0.75 2.14
CA ILE A 56 -5.78 1.30 3.41
C ILE A 56 -6.76 2.37 3.92
N ASN A 57 -7.17 3.27 3.03
CA ASN A 57 -8.07 4.37 3.37
C ASN A 57 -9.45 3.84 3.82
N ARG A 58 -10.00 2.84 3.13
CA ARG A 58 -11.27 2.21 3.52
C ARG A 58 -11.18 1.56 4.90
N VAL A 59 -10.10 0.82 5.19
CA VAL A 59 -9.91 0.18 6.49
C VAL A 59 -9.87 1.23 7.60
N PHE A 60 -9.10 2.30 7.42
CA PHE A 60 -8.98 3.35 8.43
C PHE A 60 -10.30 4.10 8.65
N ILE A 61 -11.00 4.47 7.57
CA ILE A 61 -12.32 5.13 7.67
C ILE A 61 -13.34 4.24 8.39
N LEU A 62 -13.37 2.95 8.09
CA LEU A 62 -14.29 2.03 8.77
C LEU A 62 -13.92 1.85 10.24
N THR A 63 -12.63 1.81 10.58
CA THR A 63 -12.15 1.73 11.96
C THR A 63 -12.46 3.01 12.74
N GLU A 64 -12.26 4.19 12.14
CA GLU A 64 -12.66 5.46 12.76
C GLU A 64 -14.18 5.48 13.03
N LYS A 65 -14.96 5.13 12.01
CA LYS A 65 -16.42 5.22 12.03
C LYS A 65 -17.07 4.26 13.03
N TYR A 66 -16.58 3.03 13.13
CA TYR A 66 -17.25 1.98 13.91
C TYR A 66 -16.59 1.73 15.25
N PHE A 67 -15.29 2.01 15.39
CA PHE A 67 -14.51 1.70 16.60
C PHE A 67 -13.67 2.89 17.10
N ASN A 68 -13.99 4.12 16.65
CA ASN A 68 -13.33 5.34 17.13
C ASN A 68 -11.80 5.27 17.14
N ASN A 69 -11.21 4.74 16.06
CA ASN A 69 -9.78 4.51 15.88
C ASN A 69 -9.15 3.53 16.90
N VAL A 70 -9.93 2.64 17.48
CA VAL A 70 -9.44 1.56 18.34
C VAL A 70 -9.46 0.26 17.54
N VAL A 71 -8.38 -0.50 17.59
CA VAL A 71 -8.30 -1.84 16.98
C VAL A 71 -9.32 -2.74 17.68
N PRO A 72 -10.29 -3.33 16.96
CA PRO A 72 -11.35 -4.11 17.58
C PRO A 72 -10.80 -5.36 18.27
N GLN A 73 -11.52 -5.79 19.30
CA GLN A 73 -11.36 -7.12 19.87
C GLN A 73 -11.93 -8.16 18.92
N TYR A 74 -11.59 -9.42 19.10
CA TYR A 74 -12.24 -10.53 18.40
C TYR A 74 -12.34 -11.74 19.31
N GLU A 75 -13.46 -12.40 19.29
CA GLU A 75 -13.65 -13.68 20.01
C GLU A 75 -13.12 -14.86 19.20
N LYS A 76 -13.26 -14.77 17.86
CA LYS A 76 -12.84 -15.79 16.92
C LYS A 76 -12.16 -15.13 15.73
N ILE A 77 -11.13 -15.72 15.18
CA ILE A 77 -10.43 -15.20 14.01
C ILE A 77 -10.55 -16.14 12.83
N ASP A 78 -10.70 -15.59 11.63
CA ASP A 78 -10.61 -16.37 10.38
C ASP A 78 -9.14 -16.72 10.13
N SER A 79 -8.76 -17.91 10.64
CA SER A 79 -7.39 -18.41 10.53
C SER A 79 -6.95 -18.60 9.07
N ASN A 80 -7.88 -18.96 8.17
CA ASN A 80 -7.56 -19.12 6.76
C ASN A 80 -7.20 -17.79 6.11
N GLN A 81 -7.93 -16.73 6.45
CA GLN A 81 -7.62 -15.40 5.93
C GLN A 81 -6.30 -14.87 6.50
N ILE A 82 -6.02 -15.10 7.79
CA ILE A 82 -4.72 -14.74 8.41
C ILE A 82 -3.58 -15.47 7.71
N ILE A 83 -3.66 -16.77 7.53
CA ILE A 83 -2.64 -17.56 6.82
C ILE A 83 -2.42 -16.97 5.43
N LYS A 84 -3.49 -16.74 4.68
CA LYS A 84 -3.45 -16.21 3.32
C LYS A 84 -2.72 -14.87 3.20
N ILE A 85 -2.93 -13.94 4.15
CA ILE A 85 -2.21 -12.65 4.11
C ILE A 85 -0.74 -12.80 4.48
N TYR A 86 -0.41 -13.72 5.38
CA TYR A 86 0.99 -13.98 5.78
C TYR A 86 1.78 -14.79 4.74
N ASP A 87 1.13 -15.54 3.84
CA ASP A 87 1.80 -16.20 2.72
C ASP A 87 2.54 -15.20 1.81
N TYR A 88 2.02 -13.96 1.71
CA TYR A 88 2.69 -12.90 0.95
C TYR A 88 4.06 -12.50 1.51
N VAL A 89 4.31 -12.70 2.81
CA VAL A 89 5.65 -12.49 3.40
C VAL A 89 6.68 -13.39 2.71
N SER A 90 6.34 -14.67 2.55
CA SER A 90 7.21 -15.65 1.91
C SER A 90 7.36 -15.38 0.41
N LEU A 91 6.27 -15.01 -0.27
CA LEU A 91 6.28 -14.71 -1.70
C LEU A 91 7.17 -13.50 -2.02
N ILE A 92 7.01 -12.41 -1.26
CA ILE A 92 7.78 -11.18 -1.45
C ILE A 92 9.24 -11.42 -1.07
N SER A 93 9.53 -12.07 0.08
CA SER A 93 10.90 -12.40 0.50
C SER A 93 11.62 -13.25 -0.53
N SER A 94 10.98 -14.34 -0.99
CA SER A 94 11.57 -15.22 -2.01
C SER A 94 11.82 -14.52 -3.34
N SER A 95 10.98 -13.56 -3.70
CA SER A 95 11.18 -12.76 -4.93
C SER A 95 12.35 -11.80 -4.77
N LEU A 96 12.50 -11.15 -3.61
CA LEU A 96 13.62 -10.26 -3.31
C LEU A 96 14.96 -11.02 -3.24
N ASP A 97 14.99 -12.18 -2.60
CA ASP A 97 16.19 -13.04 -2.50
C ASP A 97 16.69 -13.51 -3.89
N LYS A 98 15.78 -13.58 -4.87
CA LYS A 98 16.08 -13.92 -6.27
C LYS A 98 16.28 -12.70 -7.16
N PHE A 99 16.32 -11.49 -6.61
CA PHE A 99 16.41 -10.22 -7.35
C PHE A 99 15.26 -9.99 -8.34
N LYS A 100 14.09 -10.60 -8.10
CA LYS A 100 12.88 -10.43 -8.90
C LYS A 100 12.01 -9.30 -8.32
N PHE A 101 12.48 -8.09 -8.49
CA PHE A 101 11.85 -6.91 -7.87
C PHE A 101 10.44 -6.65 -8.41
N ARG A 102 10.21 -6.90 -9.69
CA ARG A 102 8.89 -6.78 -10.32
C ARG A 102 7.90 -7.76 -9.71
N ASP A 103 8.29 -9.03 -9.54
CA ASP A 103 7.43 -10.04 -8.91
C ASP A 103 7.13 -9.66 -7.46
N ALA A 104 8.13 -9.18 -6.71
CA ALA A 104 7.96 -8.76 -5.33
C ALA A 104 6.94 -7.61 -5.19
N VAL A 105 7.02 -6.59 -6.04
CA VAL A 105 6.05 -5.48 -6.06
C VAL A 105 4.66 -5.95 -6.49
N ASN A 106 4.56 -6.85 -7.47
CA ASN A 106 3.27 -7.41 -7.87
C ASN A 106 2.61 -8.16 -6.71
N HIS A 107 3.35 -8.97 -5.95
CA HIS A 107 2.83 -9.63 -4.75
C HIS A 107 2.36 -8.63 -3.68
N LEU A 108 3.04 -7.49 -3.52
CA LEU A 108 2.57 -6.43 -2.61
C LEU A 108 1.21 -5.86 -3.04
N ILE A 109 1.04 -5.59 -4.33
CA ILE A 109 -0.25 -5.11 -4.86
C ILE A 109 -1.33 -6.19 -4.77
N ASP A 110 -0.98 -7.46 -4.96
CA ASP A 110 -1.92 -8.58 -4.83
C ASP A 110 -2.36 -8.79 -3.37
N LEU A 111 -1.50 -8.53 -2.39
CA LEU A 111 -1.91 -8.48 -0.98
C LEU A 111 -3.00 -7.41 -0.76
N ALA A 112 -2.83 -6.22 -1.32
CA ALA A 112 -3.84 -5.17 -1.23
C ALA A 112 -5.13 -5.53 -1.98
N ARG A 113 -5.04 -6.18 -3.16
CA ARG A 113 -6.21 -6.73 -3.88
C ARG A 113 -6.94 -7.77 -3.05
N THR A 114 -6.20 -8.66 -2.40
CA THR A 114 -6.76 -9.68 -1.49
C THR A 114 -7.54 -9.03 -0.34
N GLY A 115 -6.98 -7.98 0.26
CA GLY A 115 -7.66 -7.20 1.30
C GLY A 115 -8.92 -6.48 0.78
N ASN A 116 -8.85 -5.83 -0.40
CA ASN A 116 -10.03 -5.21 -1.02
C ASN A 116 -11.14 -6.22 -1.30
N LYS A 117 -10.77 -7.39 -1.82
CA LYS A 117 -11.73 -8.48 -2.09
C LYS A 117 -12.36 -8.98 -0.78
N TYR A 118 -11.56 -9.19 0.26
CA TYR A 118 -12.06 -9.63 1.57
C TYR A 118 -13.09 -8.65 2.15
N LEU A 119 -12.82 -7.33 2.11
CA LEU A 119 -13.78 -6.32 2.54
C LEU A 119 -15.05 -6.30 1.67
N ALA A 120 -14.90 -6.51 0.35
CA ALA A 120 -16.04 -6.53 -0.57
C ALA A 120 -16.92 -7.76 -0.35
N ASP A 121 -16.32 -8.94 -0.16
CA ASP A 121 -17.03 -10.21 0.04
C ASP A 121 -17.73 -10.25 1.40
N LYS A 122 -17.12 -9.64 2.44
CA LYS A 122 -17.64 -9.65 3.82
C LYS A 122 -18.59 -8.49 4.14
N GLU A 123 -18.60 -7.44 3.37
CA GLU A 123 -19.48 -6.27 3.47
C GLU A 123 -19.68 -5.74 4.93
N PRO A 124 -18.62 -5.39 5.69
CA PRO A 124 -18.74 -5.03 7.11
C PRO A 124 -19.71 -3.86 7.36
N TRP A 125 -19.93 -3.01 6.37
CA TRP A 125 -20.92 -1.91 6.44
C TRP A 125 -22.38 -2.40 6.48
N LYS A 126 -22.69 -3.57 5.89
CA LYS A 126 -24.01 -4.20 6.00
C LYS A 126 -24.16 -4.89 7.36
N LEU A 127 -23.17 -5.70 7.73
CA LEU A 127 -23.13 -6.38 9.02
C LEU A 127 -23.27 -5.41 10.19
N TYR A 128 -22.63 -4.24 10.12
CA TYR A 128 -22.76 -3.21 11.16
C TYR A 128 -24.21 -2.68 11.27
N LYS A 129 -24.90 -2.46 10.14
CA LYS A 129 -26.31 -2.05 10.12
C LYS A 129 -27.26 -3.12 10.68
N GLU A 130 -26.90 -4.38 10.50
CA GLU A 130 -27.62 -5.55 11.01
C GLU A 130 -27.28 -5.86 12.47
N ASN A 131 -26.50 -5.00 13.14
CA ASN A 131 -26.02 -5.17 14.51
C ASN A 131 -25.18 -6.44 14.75
N ASN A 132 -24.54 -6.98 13.68
CA ASN A 132 -23.63 -8.13 13.78
C ASN A 132 -22.21 -7.64 14.08
N ILE A 133 -22.03 -7.01 15.25
CA ILE A 133 -20.79 -6.28 15.62
C ILE A 133 -19.60 -7.22 15.75
N LYS A 134 -19.77 -8.43 16.28
CA LYS A 134 -18.67 -9.41 16.47
C LYS A 134 -18.01 -9.81 15.16
N GLU A 135 -18.78 -9.93 14.08
CA GLU A 135 -18.25 -10.25 12.78
C GLU A 135 -17.53 -9.04 12.16
N VAL A 136 -18.06 -7.82 12.36
CA VAL A 136 -17.37 -6.58 11.95
C VAL A 136 -16.04 -6.42 12.67
N GLU A 137 -15.97 -6.71 13.97
CA GLU A 137 -14.73 -6.68 14.77
C GLU A 137 -13.66 -7.58 14.17
N GLN A 138 -14.01 -8.83 13.88
CA GLN A 138 -13.11 -9.80 13.25
C GLN A 138 -12.61 -9.33 11.89
N ILE A 139 -13.52 -8.84 11.03
CA ILE A 139 -13.18 -8.38 9.67
C ILE A 139 -12.23 -7.20 9.72
N LEU A 140 -12.51 -6.20 10.56
CA LEU A 140 -11.69 -5.01 10.65
C LEU A 140 -10.35 -5.27 11.35
N TYR A 141 -10.31 -6.18 12.32
CA TYR A 141 -9.05 -6.62 12.90
C TYR A 141 -8.11 -7.23 11.83
N ILE A 142 -8.60 -8.18 11.04
CA ILE A 142 -7.83 -8.81 9.95
C ILE A 142 -7.40 -7.77 8.91
N SER A 143 -8.26 -6.82 8.61
CA SER A 143 -7.97 -5.76 7.65
C SER A 143 -6.89 -4.80 8.16
N LEU A 144 -6.89 -4.46 9.45
CA LEU A 144 -5.84 -3.67 10.09
C LEU A 144 -4.51 -4.42 10.14
N GLU A 145 -4.53 -5.72 10.45
CA GLU A 145 -3.33 -6.58 10.39
C GLU A 145 -2.75 -6.63 8.97
N THR A 146 -3.62 -6.68 7.94
CA THR A 146 -3.17 -6.58 6.54
C THR A 146 -2.54 -5.23 6.24
N CYS A 147 -3.08 -4.11 6.74
CA CYS A 147 -2.47 -2.79 6.60
C CYS A 147 -1.10 -2.73 7.30
N ALA A 148 -0.97 -3.36 8.47
CA ALA A 148 0.30 -3.44 9.19
C ALA A 148 1.33 -4.26 8.40
N LEU A 149 0.96 -5.41 7.83
CA LEU A 149 1.82 -6.18 6.92
C LEU A 149 2.24 -5.36 5.70
N ILE A 150 1.31 -4.70 5.02
CA ILE A 150 1.60 -3.84 3.89
C ILE A 150 2.62 -2.77 4.28
N SER A 151 2.48 -2.12 5.44
CA SER A 151 3.38 -1.07 5.90
C SER A 151 4.83 -1.53 6.09
N ILE A 152 5.03 -2.82 6.37
CA ILE A 152 6.37 -3.40 6.55
C ILE A 152 6.90 -3.91 5.21
N LEU A 153 6.08 -4.67 4.49
CA LEU A 153 6.47 -5.30 3.22
C LEU A 153 6.70 -4.31 2.08
N SER A 154 6.11 -3.12 2.17
CA SER A 154 6.28 -2.05 1.19
C SER A 154 7.53 -1.18 1.41
N GLU A 155 8.21 -1.30 2.56
CA GLU A 155 9.38 -0.48 2.90
C GLU A 155 10.48 -0.45 1.84
N PRO A 156 10.88 -1.56 1.17
CA PRO A 156 11.90 -1.53 0.14
C PRO A 156 11.50 -0.73 -1.10
N PHE A 157 10.21 -0.61 -1.38
CA PHE A 157 9.68 -0.04 -2.63
C PHE A 157 9.21 1.40 -2.46
N ILE A 158 8.45 1.67 -1.40
CA ILE A 158 7.77 2.95 -1.13
C ILE A 158 7.96 3.36 0.35
N PRO A 159 9.20 3.64 0.79
CA PRO A 159 9.55 3.81 2.21
C PRO A 159 8.79 4.95 2.91
N ASN A 160 8.57 6.09 2.23
CA ASN A 160 7.85 7.21 2.83
C ASN A 160 6.37 6.88 3.07
N SER A 161 5.73 6.20 2.13
CA SER A 161 4.35 5.76 2.24
C SER A 161 4.21 4.65 3.28
N ALA A 162 5.15 3.69 3.31
CA ALA A 162 5.25 2.66 4.32
C ALA A 162 5.33 3.26 5.73
N LYS A 163 6.21 4.27 5.91
CA LYS A 163 6.33 4.99 7.17
C LYS A 163 5.04 5.73 7.53
N LYS A 164 4.39 6.43 6.60
CA LYS A 164 3.10 7.11 6.85
C LYS A 164 2.03 6.14 7.36
N ILE A 165 1.96 4.92 6.79
CA ILE A 165 1.01 3.90 7.23
C ILE A 165 1.34 3.45 8.65
N ARG A 166 2.62 3.19 8.98
CA ARG A 166 3.04 2.82 10.34
C ARG A 166 2.78 3.94 11.34
N ASP A 167 3.05 5.19 10.97
CA ASP A 167 2.79 6.36 11.82
C ASP A 167 1.29 6.49 12.16
N ILE A 168 0.39 6.18 11.21
CA ILE A 168 -1.08 6.16 11.45
C ILE A 168 -1.44 4.98 12.35
N LEU A 169 -0.90 3.80 12.09
CA LEU A 169 -1.13 2.60 12.90
C LEU A 169 -0.48 2.71 14.28
N ASP A 170 0.41 3.66 14.50
CA ASP A 170 1.23 3.84 15.71
C ASP A 170 2.04 2.60 16.08
N ILE A 171 2.67 2.00 15.06
CA ILE A 171 3.51 0.80 15.18
C ILE A 171 4.94 1.08 14.71
N ASN A 172 5.89 0.33 15.28
CA ASN A 172 7.29 0.38 14.86
C ASN A 172 7.54 -0.53 13.64
N LEU A 173 8.65 -0.25 12.93
CA LEU A 173 9.14 -1.17 11.91
C LEU A 173 9.60 -2.48 12.58
N VAL A 174 9.05 -3.58 12.10
CA VAL A 174 9.39 -4.92 12.57
C VAL A 174 10.33 -5.59 11.58
N ASN A 175 11.31 -6.35 12.08
CA ASN A 175 12.19 -7.13 11.22
C ASN A 175 11.40 -8.22 10.47
N TRP A 176 11.63 -8.36 9.18
CA TRP A 176 10.96 -9.34 8.31
C TRP A 176 11.07 -10.78 8.82
N THR A 177 12.19 -11.13 9.43
CA THR A 177 12.39 -12.48 10.02
C THR A 177 11.42 -12.80 11.15
N MET A 178 10.80 -11.76 11.74
CA MET A 178 9.80 -11.90 12.80
C MET A 178 8.37 -12.00 12.27
N LEU A 179 8.15 -11.76 10.97
CA LEU A 179 6.85 -11.80 10.33
C LEU A 179 6.42 -13.25 10.09
N LYS A 180 5.78 -13.85 11.09
CA LYS A 180 5.18 -15.18 11.01
C LYS A 180 3.70 -15.10 11.36
N SER A 181 2.89 -15.96 10.79
CA SER A 181 1.44 -16.00 11.03
C SER A 181 1.04 -16.11 12.50
N ALA A 182 1.94 -16.66 13.33
CA ALA A 182 1.73 -16.75 14.77
C ALA A 182 1.98 -15.44 15.53
N THR A 183 2.69 -14.47 14.92
CA THR A 183 3.08 -13.20 15.56
C THR A 183 2.28 -12.09 14.94
N LYS A 184 1.19 -11.66 15.61
CA LYS A 184 0.37 -10.54 15.15
C LYS A 184 1.11 -9.22 15.36
N ILE A 185 1.05 -8.34 14.37
CA ILE A 185 1.74 -7.05 14.39
C ILE A 185 0.97 -6.04 15.23
N ILE A 186 -0.36 -6.04 15.08
CA ILE A 186 -1.23 -5.09 15.79
C ILE A 186 -2.05 -5.81 16.87
N GLN A 187 -2.17 -5.19 18.03
CA GLN A 187 -2.88 -5.78 19.17
C GLN A 187 -4.30 -5.23 19.29
N PRO A 188 -5.29 -6.06 19.66
CA PRO A 188 -6.63 -5.57 20.01
C PRO A 188 -6.57 -4.51 21.12
N GLY A 189 -7.42 -3.49 21.02
CA GLY A 189 -7.44 -2.36 21.97
C GLY A 189 -6.39 -1.28 21.69
N HIS A 190 -5.46 -1.50 20.76
CA HIS A 190 -4.50 -0.50 20.34
C HIS A 190 -5.19 0.68 19.64
N LYS A 191 -4.76 1.90 19.92
CA LYS A 191 -5.35 3.10 19.34
C LYS A 191 -4.51 3.55 18.15
N ILE A 192 -5.15 3.68 17.00
CA ILE A 192 -4.53 4.24 15.79
C ILE A 192 -4.78 5.74 15.69
N LYS A 193 -3.94 6.46 14.97
CA LYS A 193 -4.08 7.90 14.73
C LYS A 193 -5.09 8.17 13.61
N LYS A 194 -5.60 9.40 13.56
CA LYS A 194 -6.45 9.84 12.45
C LYS A 194 -5.70 9.72 11.13
N SER A 195 -6.36 9.13 10.14
CA SER A 195 -5.75 8.91 8.83
C SER A 195 -5.77 10.16 7.96
N ASN A 196 -4.71 10.30 7.17
CA ASN A 196 -4.62 11.22 6.04
C ASN A 196 -4.42 10.41 4.76
N LEU A 197 -4.70 11.03 3.62
CA LEU A 197 -4.50 10.39 2.31
C LEU A 197 -3.04 9.96 2.13
N ILE A 198 -2.81 8.69 1.81
CA ILE A 198 -1.46 8.14 1.61
C ILE A 198 -0.92 8.51 0.24
N PHE A 199 -1.74 8.39 -0.80
CA PHE A 199 -1.40 8.67 -2.19
C PHE A 199 -2.37 9.68 -2.79
N ARG A 200 -1.87 10.53 -3.68
CA ARG A 200 -2.69 11.42 -4.51
C ARG A 200 -2.64 10.99 -5.98
N LYS A 201 -3.66 11.32 -6.72
CA LYS A 201 -3.63 11.17 -8.18
C LYS A 201 -2.66 12.15 -8.81
N ILE A 202 -2.14 11.76 -9.95
CA ILE A 202 -1.43 12.63 -10.90
C ILE A 202 -2.45 13.00 -11.96
N GLU A 203 -2.68 14.30 -12.14
CA GLU A 203 -3.62 14.82 -13.11
C GLU A 203 -2.97 14.97 -14.50
N ASP A 204 -3.77 15.03 -15.56
CA ASP A 204 -3.29 15.03 -16.94
C ASP A 204 -2.44 16.28 -17.24
N ASP A 205 -2.77 17.43 -16.68
CA ASP A 205 -2.05 18.68 -16.84
C ASP A 205 -0.63 18.63 -16.24
N GLU A 206 -0.43 17.87 -15.16
CA GLU A 206 0.91 17.64 -14.58
C GLU A 206 1.80 16.91 -15.59
N ILE A 207 1.25 15.91 -16.28
CA ILE A 207 1.97 15.14 -17.32
C ILE A 207 2.24 15.97 -18.57
N GLU A 208 1.25 16.73 -19.05
CA GLU A 208 1.43 17.62 -20.19
C GLU A 208 2.52 18.67 -19.94
N ASN A 209 2.60 19.19 -18.72
CA ASN A 209 3.66 20.12 -18.33
C ASN A 209 5.05 19.48 -18.42
N GLN A 210 5.20 18.21 -18.02
CA GLN A 210 6.48 17.49 -18.15
C GLN A 210 6.86 17.24 -19.61
N LEU A 211 5.90 16.85 -20.44
CA LEU A 211 6.12 16.67 -21.86
C LEU A 211 6.54 17.96 -22.58
N ARG A 212 5.95 19.12 -22.22
CA ARG A 212 6.35 20.43 -22.74
C ARG A 212 7.79 20.79 -22.34
N LYS A 213 8.18 20.55 -21.08
CA LYS A 213 9.56 20.76 -20.60
C LYS A 213 10.56 19.91 -21.37
N LEU A 214 10.27 18.63 -21.59
CA LEU A 214 11.13 17.74 -22.38
C LEU A 214 11.33 18.28 -23.80
N ASN A 215 10.24 18.65 -24.48
CA ASN A 215 10.29 19.15 -25.85
C ASN A 215 11.03 20.49 -25.97
N SER A 216 10.99 21.34 -24.94
CA SER A 216 11.75 22.61 -24.92
C SER A 216 13.24 22.38 -24.74
N ASN A 217 13.66 21.37 -23.96
CA ASN A 217 15.06 21.04 -23.73
C ASN A 217 15.74 20.30 -24.91
N ILE A 218 14.96 19.69 -25.81
CA ILE A 218 15.48 19.02 -27.02
C ILE A 218 15.74 20.02 -28.15
N LYS A 219 15.13 21.21 -28.08
CA LYS A 219 15.24 22.25 -29.13
C LYS A 219 16.27 23.35 -28.80
N GLY A 220 16.93 23.33 -27.69
CA GLY A 220 18.04 24.17 -27.28
C GLY A 220 19.35 23.41 -27.20
#